data_4da44e19b2776f5305b182c9abcc061a
#
_entry.id   4da44e19b2776f5305b182c9abcc061a
#
_cell.length_a   1.000
_cell.length_b   1.000
_cell.length_c   1.000
_cell.angle_alpha   90.00
_cell.angle_beta   90.00
_cell.angle_gamma   90.00
#
_symmetry.space_group_name_H-M   'P 1'
#
loop_
_entity.id
_entity.type
_entity.pdbx_description
1 polymer ?
#
loop_
_entity_poly.entity_id
_entity_poly.type
_entity_poly.pdbx_seq_one_letter_code
_entity_poly.pdbx_strand_id
1 'polypeptide(L)'
;ETMFRQFAEQRRLNAAFSHDLRTPLTLLKGHATMLLSFIPKGLVSQQEILDEISVMSKNISRLEKYVNAMTNLYRLEDIDIPRQQITFHSLIDNFNNTAEALCYDKHFSITTSGNNITLFINLDTVMQIYENLLSNSIRYAKSDIAISVVIENDNLVISVSDDGCGFKNIEIEKATLPFYKSSKDISTEHLGLGLNISKILSERHGGNIQIANNKAGGACVTVKINCNES
;
A
#
# COMPACT_ATOMS: atom_id res chain seq x y z
N GLU A 1 7.03 28.58 -0.83
CA GLU A 1 7.19 27.41 -1.75
C GLU A 1 6.56 26.14 -1.18
N THR A 2 6.70 25.84 0.09
CA THR A 2 6.16 24.63 0.75
C THR A 2 4.63 24.55 0.68
N MET A 3 3.94 25.66 0.95
CA MET A 3 2.47 25.74 0.94
C MET A 3 1.89 25.54 -0.48
N PHE A 4 2.54 26.06 -1.52
CA PHE A 4 2.13 25.83 -2.92
C PHE A 4 2.30 24.37 -3.35
N ARG A 5 3.36 23.71 -2.90
CA ARG A 5 3.57 22.27 -3.13
C ARG A 5 2.47 21.43 -2.46
N GLN A 6 2.15 21.70 -1.21
CA GLN A 6 1.08 21.01 -0.48
C GLN A 6 -0.29 21.20 -1.17
N PHE A 7 -0.65 22.42 -1.59
CA PHE A 7 -1.88 22.68 -2.35
C PHE A 7 -1.92 21.95 -3.70
N ALA A 8 -0.80 21.88 -4.42
CA ALA A 8 -0.73 21.18 -5.69
C ALA A 8 -0.86 19.66 -5.50
N GLU A 9 -0.27 19.11 -4.45
CA GLU A 9 -0.33 17.69 -4.09
C GLU A 9 -1.75 17.30 -3.66
N GLN A 10 -2.39 18.10 -2.82
CA GLN A 10 -3.78 17.91 -2.39
C GLN A 10 -4.79 18.00 -3.55
N ARG A 11 -4.58 18.94 -4.51
CA ARG A 11 -5.39 18.99 -5.74
C ARG A 11 -5.23 17.77 -6.62
N ARG A 12 -4.01 17.25 -6.77
CA ARG A 12 -3.73 16.01 -7.52
C ARG A 12 -4.41 14.81 -6.87
N LEU A 13 -4.33 14.71 -5.54
CA LEU A 13 -4.96 13.67 -4.74
C LEU A 13 -6.47 13.67 -4.94
N ASN A 14 -7.11 14.83 -4.80
CA ASN A 14 -8.55 15.00 -5.00
C ASN A 14 -8.99 14.70 -6.44
N ALA A 15 -8.19 15.07 -7.43
CA ALA A 15 -8.50 14.80 -8.84
C ALA A 15 -8.40 13.30 -9.16
N ALA A 16 -7.35 12.61 -8.69
CA ALA A 16 -7.18 11.18 -8.86
C ALA A 16 -8.31 10.39 -8.15
N PHE A 17 -8.63 10.78 -6.92
CA PHE A 17 -9.74 10.21 -6.14
C PHE A 17 -11.09 10.36 -6.85
N SER A 18 -11.40 11.58 -7.32
CA SER A 18 -12.65 11.85 -8.05
C SER A 18 -12.75 11.03 -9.35
N HIS A 19 -11.65 10.84 -10.05
CA HIS A 19 -11.59 10.02 -11.26
C HIS A 19 -11.87 8.55 -10.93
N ASP A 20 -11.21 8.00 -9.92
CA ASP A 20 -11.29 6.58 -9.56
C ASP A 20 -12.61 6.20 -8.89
N LEU A 21 -13.29 7.14 -8.24
CA LEU A 21 -14.66 6.96 -7.76
C LEU A 21 -15.69 6.98 -8.89
N ARG A 22 -15.47 7.79 -9.92
CA ARG A 22 -16.43 7.93 -11.03
C ARG A 22 -16.63 6.62 -11.78
N THR A 23 -15.57 5.85 -11.99
CA THR A 23 -15.63 4.58 -12.73
C THR A 23 -16.59 3.57 -12.09
N PRO A 24 -16.42 3.14 -10.81
CA PRO A 24 -17.35 2.19 -10.18
C PRO A 24 -18.76 2.77 -10.01
N LEU A 25 -18.91 4.09 -9.79
CA LEU A 25 -20.22 4.74 -9.74
C LEU A 25 -20.95 4.67 -11.08
N THR A 26 -20.23 4.90 -12.20
CA THR A 26 -20.80 4.80 -13.54
C THR A 26 -21.24 3.38 -13.85
N LEU A 27 -20.43 2.37 -13.47
CA LEU A 27 -20.78 0.96 -13.62
C LEU A 27 -22.03 0.61 -12.80
N LEU A 28 -22.06 0.99 -11.50
CA LEU A 28 -23.23 0.78 -10.64
C LEU A 28 -24.49 1.37 -11.23
N LYS A 29 -24.42 2.62 -11.71
CA LYS A 29 -25.56 3.28 -12.35
C LYS A 29 -25.99 2.56 -13.63
N GLY A 30 -25.03 2.08 -14.43
CA GLY A 30 -25.31 1.31 -15.66
C GLY A 30 -26.04 0.00 -15.37
N HIS A 31 -25.52 -0.82 -14.45
CA HIS A 31 -26.13 -2.08 -14.03
C HIS A 31 -27.53 -1.86 -13.42
N ALA A 32 -27.70 -0.88 -12.52
CA ALA A 32 -29.00 -0.55 -11.96
C ALA A 32 -30.01 -0.11 -13.04
N THR A 33 -29.61 0.75 -13.98
CA THR A 33 -30.48 1.22 -15.07
C THR A 33 -30.88 0.06 -15.98
N MET A 34 -29.97 -0.84 -16.27
CA MET A 34 -30.25 -2.04 -17.07
C MET A 34 -31.29 -2.94 -16.38
N LEU A 35 -31.08 -3.28 -15.11
CA LEU A 35 -32.03 -4.09 -14.34
C LEU A 35 -33.41 -3.45 -14.27
N LEU A 36 -33.49 -2.13 -13.98
CA LEU A 36 -34.76 -1.38 -13.93
C LEU A 36 -35.51 -1.40 -15.29
N SER A 37 -34.78 -1.48 -16.40
CA SER A 37 -35.35 -1.50 -17.73
C SER A 37 -35.78 -2.89 -18.21
N PHE A 38 -35.09 -3.94 -17.79
CA PHE A 38 -35.25 -5.30 -18.32
C PHE A 38 -36.12 -6.20 -17.44
N ILE A 39 -36.04 -6.05 -16.09
CA ILE A 39 -36.87 -6.83 -15.17
C ILE A 39 -38.37 -6.70 -15.47
N PRO A 40 -38.96 -5.48 -15.65
CA PRO A 40 -40.40 -5.33 -15.91
C PRO A 40 -40.83 -5.94 -17.25
N LYS A 41 -39.90 -6.11 -18.18
CA LYS A 41 -40.15 -6.67 -19.51
C LYS A 41 -39.95 -8.19 -19.56
N GLY A 42 -39.53 -8.82 -18.47
CA GLY A 42 -39.21 -10.24 -18.43
C GLY A 42 -38.04 -10.64 -19.32
N LEU A 43 -37.10 -9.71 -19.60
CA LEU A 43 -35.99 -9.91 -20.52
C LEU A 43 -34.72 -10.44 -19.82
N VAL A 44 -34.75 -10.66 -18.53
CA VAL A 44 -33.63 -11.19 -17.74
C VAL A 44 -34.14 -12.31 -16.85
N SER A 45 -33.33 -13.37 -16.74
CA SER A 45 -33.57 -14.49 -15.85
C SER A 45 -33.20 -14.11 -14.40
N GLN A 46 -33.71 -14.91 -13.44
CA GLN A 46 -33.34 -14.73 -12.03
C GLN A 46 -31.83 -14.87 -11.80
N GLN A 47 -31.14 -15.77 -12.54
CA GLN A 47 -29.70 -15.95 -12.42
C GLN A 47 -28.94 -14.71 -12.91
N GLU A 48 -29.33 -14.14 -14.05
CA GLU A 48 -28.72 -12.91 -14.57
C GLU A 48 -28.89 -11.72 -13.61
N ILE A 49 -30.07 -11.62 -12.95
CA ILE A 49 -30.30 -10.60 -11.92
C ILE A 49 -29.33 -10.78 -10.74
N LEU A 50 -29.14 -12.02 -10.26
CA LEU A 50 -28.23 -12.32 -9.15
C LEU A 50 -26.77 -12.00 -9.52
N ASP A 51 -26.36 -12.34 -10.75
CA ASP A 51 -25.01 -12.06 -11.24
C ASP A 51 -24.74 -10.54 -11.31
N GLU A 52 -25.71 -9.76 -11.82
CA GLU A 52 -25.63 -8.31 -11.89
C GLU A 52 -25.58 -7.67 -10.48
N ILE A 53 -26.40 -8.14 -9.54
CA ILE A 53 -26.35 -7.68 -8.14
C ILE A 53 -24.99 -8.01 -7.51
N SER A 54 -24.41 -9.18 -7.81
CA SER A 54 -23.06 -9.55 -7.36
C SER A 54 -21.99 -8.58 -7.86
N VAL A 55 -22.06 -8.20 -9.16
CA VAL A 55 -21.15 -7.20 -9.75
C VAL A 55 -21.33 -5.83 -9.07
N MET A 56 -22.58 -5.42 -8.82
CA MET A 56 -22.87 -4.16 -8.10
C MET A 56 -22.30 -4.19 -6.68
N SER A 57 -22.48 -5.29 -5.93
CA SER A 57 -21.95 -5.47 -4.58
C SER A 57 -20.43 -5.35 -4.53
N LYS A 58 -19.71 -5.96 -5.49
CA LYS A 58 -18.24 -5.82 -5.62
C LYS A 58 -17.82 -4.35 -5.85
N ASN A 59 -18.56 -3.62 -6.68
CA ASN A 59 -18.26 -2.20 -6.92
C ASN A 59 -18.54 -1.33 -5.69
N ILE A 60 -19.57 -1.63 -4.90
CA ILE A 60 -19.86 -0.96 -3.62
C ILE A 60 -18.69 -1.19 -2.63
N SER A 61 -18.29 -2.44 -2.42
CA SER A 61 -17.17 -2.77 -1.54
C SER A 61 -15.86 -2.09 -1.97
N ARG A 62 -15.66 -1.91 -3.28
CA ARG A 62 -14.53 -1.14 -3.80
C ARG A 62 -14.63 0.34 -3.43
N LEU A 63 -15.81 0.95 -3.54
CA LEU A 63 -16.04 2.34 -3.12
C LEU A 63 -15.82 2.54 -1.61
N GLU A 64 -16.29 1.61 -0.79
CA GLU A 64 -16.04 1.62 0.66
C GLU A 64 -14.55 1.60 0.99
N LYS A 65 -13.77 0.72 0.33
CA LYS A 65 -12.31 0.69 0.45
C LYS A 65 -11.67 2.04 0.07
N TYR A 66 -12.15 2.69 -0.99
CA TYR A 66 -11.65 4.01 -1.41
C TYR A 66 -11.92 5.09 -0.34
N VAL A 67 -13.15 5.15 0.18
CA VAL A 67 -13.55 6.14 1.20
C VAL A 67 -12.75 5.94 2.48
N ASN A 68 -12.62 4.69 2.95
CA ASN A 68 -11.84 4.36 4.14
C ASN A 68 -10.36 4.71 3.99
N ALA A 69 -9.78 4.39 2.83
CA ALA A 69 -8.39 4.71 2.54
C ALA A 69 -8.13 6.23 2.53
N MET A 70 -9.06 7.02 1.97
CA MET A 70 -8.96 8.46 1.93
C MET A 70 -9.11 9.08 3.33
N THR A 71 -10.08 8.60 4.12
CA THR A 71 -10.27 9.03 5.51
C THR A 71 -9.01 8.74 6.35
N ASN A 72 -8.38 7.58 6.14
CA ASN A 72 -7.16 7.23 6.82
C ASN A 72 -5.98 8.13 6.38
N LEU A 73 -5.85 8.44 5.09
CA LEU A 73 -4.80 9.36 4.61
C LEU A 73 -4.91 10.74 5.27
N TYR A 74 -6.10 11.32 5.35
CA TYR A 74 -6.30 12.60 6.04
C TYR A 74 -6.00 12.52 7.54
N ARG A 75 -6.38 11.42 8.20
CA ARG A 75 -6.03 11.21 9.61
C ARG A 75 -4.53 11.07 9.84
N LEU A 76 -3.81 10.41 8.91
CA LEU A 76 -2.35 10.25 9.03
C LEU A 76 -1.60 11.60 9.01
N GLU A 77 -2.16 12.65 8.42
CA GLU A 77 -1.53 13.98 8.42
C GLU A 77 -1.61 14.66 9.79
N ASP A 78 -2.63 14.36 10.61
CA ASP A 78 -2.94 15.06 11.87
C ASP A 78 -2.71 14.23 13.15
N ILE A 79 -2.54 12.91 13.05
CA ILE A 79 -2.40 12.03 14.23
C ILE A 79 -1.01 12.21 14.85
N ASP A 80 -0.98 12.46 16.16
CA ASP A 80 0.23 12.27 16.95
C ASP A 80 0.62 10.79 16.93
N ILE A 81 1.88 10.50 16.61
CA ILE A 81 2.40 9.13 16.52
C ILE A 81 3.26 8.87 17.78
N PRO A 82 2.65 8.39 18.87
CA PRO A 82 3.39 8.15 20.11
C PRO A 82 4.41 7.04 19.87
N ARG A 83 5.66 7.34 20.19
CA ARG A 83 6.75 6.36 20.14
C ARG A 83 6.88 5.64 21.47
N GLN A 84 7.34 4.42 21.43
CA GLN A 84 7.59 3.58 22.60
C GLN A 84 8.89 2.80 22.44
N GLN A 85 9.43 2.33 23.57
CA GLN A 85 10.62 1.50 23.54
C GLN A 85 10.28 0.07 23.14
N ILE A 86 10.89 -0.39 22.04
CA ILE A 86 10.73 -1.73 21.49
C ILE A 86 12.11 -2.36 21.32
N THR A 87 12.31 -3.59 21.76
CA THR A 87 13.54 -4.30 21.47
C THR A 87 13.61 -4.71 20.01
N PHE A 88 14.78 -4.63 19.40
CA PHE A 88 14.98 -5.05 18.01
C PHE A 88 14.53 -6.52 17.78
N HIS A 89 14.79 -7.39 18.77
CA HIS A 89 14.36 -8.79 18.71
C HIS A 89 12.84 -8.93 18.62
N SER A 90 12.08 -8.22 19.48
CA SER A 90 10.60 -8.25 19.40
C SER A 90 10.06 -7.72 18.08
N LEU A 91 10.71 -6.71 17.49
CA LEU A 91 10.34 -6.22 16.16
C LEU A 91 10.55 -7.28 15.08
N ILE A 92 11.70 -7.98 15.10
CA ILE A 92 12.00 -9.05 14.16
C ILE A 92 11.04 -10.22 14.31
N ASP A 93 10.63 -10.58 15.53
CA ASP A 93 9.63 -11.61 15.76
C ASP A 93 8.28 -11.23 15.14
N ASN A 94 7.84 -9.97 15.28
CA ASN A 94 6.63 -9.47 14.63
C ASN A 94 6.74 -9.54 13.09
N PHE A 95 7.89 -9.18 12.54
CA PHE A 95 8.13 -9.25 11.09
C PHE A 95 8.11 -10.68 10.57
N ASN A 96 8.73 -11.64 11.29
CA ASN A 96 8.68 -13.05 10.93
C ASN A 96 7.25 -13.58 10.94
N ASN A 97 6.51 -13.37 12.02
CA ASN A 97 5.11 -13.82 12.15
C ASN A 97 4.24 -13.25 11.02
N THR A 98 4.41 -11.99 10.68
CA THR A 98 3.67 -11.36 9.57
C THR A 98 4.07 -11.93 8.22
N ALA A 99 5.37 -12.16 7.98
CA ALA A 99 5.85 -12.76 6.74
C ALA A 99 5.33 -14.20 6.58
N GLU A 100 5.38 -15.02 7.62
CA GLU A 100 4.82 -16.38 7.63
C GLU A 100 3.33 -16.39 7.32
N ALA A 101 2.56 -15.44 7.87
CA ALA A 101 1.13 -15.35 7.64
C ALA A 101 0.77 -14.89 6.22
N LEU A 102 1.56 -14.01 5.61
CA LEU A 102 1.25 -13.39 4.32
C LEU A 102 1.89 -14.10 3.13
N CYS A 103 3.09 -14.67 3.28
CA CYS A 103 3.86 -15.31 2.21
C CYS A 103 3.57 -16.80 2.05
N TYR A 104 2.30 -17.23 2.15
CA TYR A 104 1.92 -18.63 2.09
C TYR A 104 2.26 -19.35 0.76
N ASP A 105 2.40 -18.60 -0.35
CA ASP A 105 2.68 -19.10 -1.70
C ASP A 105 4.03 -18.60 -2.27
N LYS A 106 4.85 -17.93 -1.46
CA LYS A 106 6.16 -17.37 -1.83
C LYS A 106 7.24 -17.79 -0.85
N HIS A 107 8.45 -17.94 -1.33
CA HIS A 107 9.62 -18.09 -0.48
C HIS A 107 10.06 -16.72 0.03
N PHE A 108 10.33 -16.61 1.32
CA PHE A 108 10.91 -15.41 1.88
C PHE A 108 12.15 -15.70 2.73
N SER A 109 13.01 -14.73 2.84
CA SER A 109 14.17 -14.75 3.72
C SER A 109 14.27 -13.40 4.45
N ILE A 110 14.57 -13.45 5.76
CA ILE A 110 14.82 -12.25 6.55
C ILE A 110 16.28 -12.25 7.01
N THR A 111 17.00 -11.21 6.64
CA THR A 111 18.37 -10.95 7.10
C THR A 111 18.36 -9.76 8.02
N THR A 112 19.05 -9.87 9.17
CA THR A 112 19.09 -8.82 10.17
C THR A 112 20.52 -8.44 10.48
N SER A 113 20.76 -7.15 10.68
CA SER A 113 22.02 -6.65 11.21
C SER A 113 21.71 -5.57 12.25
N GLY A 114 21.96 -5.89 13.48
CA GLY A 114 21.78 -5.04 14.66
C GLY A 114 21.91 -5.91 15.89
N ASN A 115 22.60 -5.41 16.89
CA ASN A 115 22.70 -6.07 18.19
C ASN A 115 21.42 -5.79 18.99
N ASN A 116 21.34 -6.34 20.20
CA ASN A 116 20.22 -6.23 21.14
C ASN A 116 19.96 -4.76 21.55
N ILE A 117 19.47 -3.96 20.60
CA ILE A 117 19.24 -2.51 20.71
C ILE A 117 17.76 -2.29 21.03
N THR A 118 17.49 -1.32 21.89
CA THR A 118 16.13 -0.79 22.09
C THR A 118 15.91 0.37 21.14
N LEU A 119 14.80 0.30 20.40
CA LEU A 119 14.36 1.31 19.44
C LEU A 119 13.25 2.15 20.05
N PHE A 120 13.22 3.44 19.75
CA PHE A 120 12.14 4.33 20.15
C PHE A 120 11.26 4.63 18.91
N ILE A 121 10.24 3.82 18.72
CA ILE A 121 9.38 3.81 17.51
C ILE A 121 7.91 3.64 17.87
N ASN A 122 7.03 3.96 16.94
CA ASN A 122 5.63 3.50 16.99
C ASN A 122 5.53 2.16 16.26
N LEU A 123 5.26 1.09 16.99
CA LEU A 123 5.22 -0.27 16.44
C LEU A 123 4.16 -0.42 15.36
N ASP A 124 2.93 0.07 15.60
CA ASP A 124 1.82 -0.07 14.66
C ASP A 124 2.14 0.58 13.31
N THR A 125 2.75 1.76 13.34
CA THR A 125 3.20 2.48 12.15
C THR A 125 4.29 1.71 11.41
N VAL A 126 5.27 1.17 12.12
CA VAL A 126 6.36 0.38 11.51
C VAL A 126 5.81 -0.91 10.91
N MET A 127 4.89 -1.58 11.59
CA MET A 127 4.20 -2.76 11.08
C MET A 127 3.38 -2.43 9.83
N GLN A 128 2.64 -1.33 9.82
CA GLN A 128 1.88 -0.90 8.65
C GLN A 128 2.78 -0.62 7.44
N ILE A 129 3.94 0.02 7.65
CA ILE A 129 4.93 0.21 6.58
C ILE A 129 5.40 -1.15 6.06
N TYR A 130 5.82 -2.04 6.96
CA TYR A 130 6.31 -3.37 6.61
C TYR A 130 5.29 -4.19 5.82
N GLU A 131 4.03 -4.25 6.26
CA GLU A 131 2.94 -4.94 5.59
C GLU A 131 2.68 -4.38 4.18
N ASN A 132 2.74 -3.06 4.00
CA ASN A 132 2.60 -2.43 2.70
C ASN A 132 3.73 -2.82 1.73
N LEU A 133 4.98 -2.84 2.21
CA LEU A 133 6.14 -3.24 1.41
C LEU A 133 6.03 -4.72 1.05
N LEU A 134 5.73 -5.57 2.03
CA LEU A 134 5.62 -7.01 1.86
C LEU A 134 4.47 -7.39 0.92
N SER A 135 3.28 -6.82 1.12
CA SER A 135 2.11 -7.02 0.25
C SER A 135 2.39 -6.60 -1.20
N ASN A 136 3.17 -5.53 -1.38
CA ASN A 136 3.60 -5.11 -2.70
C ASN A 136 4.53 -6.16 -3.33
N SER A 137 5.55 -6.64 -2.61
CA SER A 137 6.48 -7.65 -3.10
C SER A 137 5.79 -8.99 -3.37
N ILE A 138 4.89 -9.47 -2.51
CA ILE A 138 4.10 -10.69 -2.74
C ILE A 138 3.36 -10.64 -4.07
N ARG A 139 2.79 -9.48 -4.41
CA ARG A 139 2.02 -9.31 -5.65
C ARG A 139 2.87 -9.43 -6.91
N TYR A 140 4.08 -8.90 -6.89
CA TYR A 140 4.92 -8.79 -8.08
C TYR A 140 6.01 -9.84 -8.16
N ALA A 141 6.36 -10.49 -7.04
CA ALA A 141 7.31 -11.59 -7.00
C ALA A 141 6.85 -12.75 -7.88
N LYS A 142 7.82 -13.40 -8.52
CA LYS A 142 7.62 -14.70 -9.15
C LYS A 142 7.60 -15.79 -8.09
N SER A 143 8.64 -15.86 -7.26
CA SER A 143 8.83 -16.88 -6.24
C SER A 143 9.48 -16.36 -4.94
N ASP A 144 10.41 -15.42 -5.03
CA ASP A 144 11.34 -15.11 -3.95
C ASP A 144 11.25 -13.66 -3.46
N ILE A 145 11.21 -13.50 -2.14
CA ILE A 145 11.18 -12.20 -1.45
C ILE A 145 12.34 -12.16 -0.44
N ALA A 146 13.20 -11.18 -0.56
CA ALA A 146 14.28 -10.93 0.37
C ALA A 146 13.98 -9.69 1.22
N ILE A 147 13.98 -9.87 2.53
CA ILE A 147 13.74 -8.82 3.52
C ILE A 147 15.05 -8.57 4.27
N SER A 148 15.47 -7.32 4.36
CA SER A 148 16.65 -6.91 5.12
C SER A 148 16.23 -5.87 6.16
N VAL A 149 16.62 -6.08 7.42
CA VAL A 149 16.33 -5.18 8.52
C VAL A 149 17.63 -4.85 9.23
N VAL A 150 18.03 -3.59 9.14
CA VAL A 150 19.35 -3.14 9.63
C VAL A 150 19.19 -1.87 10.46
N ILE A 151 20.02 -1.72 11.50
CA ILE A 151 20.14 -0.47 12.22
C ILE A 151 21.40 0.25 11.76
N GLU A 152 21.23 1.44 11.18
CA GLU A 152 22.33 2.27 10.67
C GLU A 152 22.18 3.71 11.17
N ASN A 153 23.17 4.23 11.90
CA ASN A 153 23.19 5.62 12.36
C ASN A 153 21.85 6.06 12.99
N ASP A 154 21.37 5.33 13.97
CA ASP A 154 20.11 5.56 14.69
C ASP A 154 18.85 5.49 13.82
N ASN A 155 18.95 4.87 12.64
CA ASN A 155 17.82 4.59 11.79
C ASN A 155 17.56 3.10 11.66
N LEU A 156 16.30 2.72 11.76
CA LEU A 156 15.81 1.41 11.31
C LEU A 156 15.65 1.46 9.78
N VAL A 157 16.38 0.63 9.08
CA VAL A 157 16.33 0.49 7.64
C VAL A 157 15.67 -0.84 7.31
N ILE A 158 14.51 -0.78 6.66
CA ILE A 158 13.75 -1.94 6.21
C ILE A 158 13.78 -1.96 4.69
N SER A 159 14.33 -3.01 4.10
CA SER A 159 14.35 -3.20 2.65
C SER A 159 13.61 -4.48 2.30
N VAL A 160 12.66 -4.41 1.38
CA VAL A 160 11.97 -5.57 0.81
C VAL A 160 12.23 -5.61 -0.68
N SER A 161 12.76 -6.73 -1.14
CA SER A 161 13.13 -6.95 -2.53
C SER A 161 12.48 -8.22 -3.06
N ASP A 162 12.03 -8.19 -4.30
CA ASP A 162 11.40 -9.32 -4.98
C ASP A 162 12.17 -9.72 -6.26
N ASP A 163 11.82 -10.88 -6.81
CA ASP A 163 12.34 -11.42 -8.07
C ASP A 163 11.38 -11.14 -9.26
N GLY A 164 10.49 -10.16 -9.11
CA GLY A 164 9.51 -9.77 -10.11
C GLY A 164 10.09 -9.03 -11.31
N CYS A 165 9.25 -8.28 -12.00
CA CYS A 165 9.66 -7.51 -13.17
C CYS A 165 10.27 -6.13 -12.85
N GLY A 166 10.30 -5.74 -11.57
CA GLY A 166 10.76 -4.42 -11.14
C GLY A 166 9.89 -3.26 -11.65
N PHE A 167 10.38 -2.06 -11.41
CA PHE A 167 9.75 -0.81 -11.86
C PHE A 167 10.36 -0.36 -13.19
N LYS A 168 9.55 0.20 -14.09
CA LYS A 168 10.09 0.99 -15.20
C LYS A 168 10.63 2.32 -14.67
N ASN A 169 11.62 2.92 -15.36
CA ASN A 169 12.25 4.17 -14.90
C ASN A 169 11.21 5.28 -14.60
N ILE A 170 10.21 5.43 -15.45
CA ILE A 170 9.14 6.42 -15.27
C ILE A 170 8.19 6.08 -14.11
N GLU A 171 8.15 4.83 -13.68
CA GLU A 171 7.30 4.34 -12.59
C GLU A 171 7.96 4.59 -11.23
N ILE A 172 9.29 4.57 -11.14
CA ILE A 172 10.05 4.81 -9.90
C ILE A 172 9.66 6.16 -9.28
N GLU A 173 9.63 7.23 -10.07
CA GLU A 173 9.27 8.57 -9.59
C GLU A 173 7.81 8.70 -9.18
N LYS A 174 6.95 7.85 -9.73
CA LYS A 174 5.50 7.91 -9.53
C LYS A 174 4.98 6.89 -8.52
N ALA A 175 5.75 5.87 -8.19
CA ALA A 175 5.30 4.73 -7.40
C ALA A 175 4.80 5.11 -5.99
N THR A 176 5.29 6.23 -5.43
CA THR A 176 4.82 6.78 -4.16
C THR A 176 3.70 7.81 -4.30
N LEU A 177 3.24 8.12 -5.53
CA LEU A 177 2.09 8.99 -5.71
C LEU A 177 0.81 8.24 -5.29
N PRO A 178 -0.14 8.91 -4.64
CA PRO A 178 -1.40 8.30 -4.25
C PRO A 178 -2.18 7.83 -5.48
N PHE A 179 -2.81 6.66 -5.36
CA PHE A 179 -3.60 5.99 -6.40
C PHE A 179 -2.80 5.62 -7.67
N TYR A 180 -1.48 5.71 -7.63
CA TYR A 180 -0.68 5.30 -8.77
C TYR A 180 -0.71 3.77 -8.93
N LYS A 181 -0.97 3.33 -10.13
CA LYS A 181 -0.94 1.93 -10.56
C LYS A 181 -0.17 1.82 -11.87
N SER A 182 0.60 0.75 -12.00
CA SER A 182 1.17 0.39 -13.29
C SER A 182 0.06 0.07 -14.31
N SER A 183 0.32 0.27 -15.60
CA SER A 183 -0.62 -0.08 -16.66
C SER A 183 -1.03 -1.57 -16.67
N LYS A 184 -0.25 -2.42 -16.02
CA LYS A 184 -0.55 -3.85 -15.84
C LYS A 184 -1.55 -4.12 -14.69
N ASP A 185 -1.74 -3.18 -13.78
CA ASP A 185 -2.51 -3.34 -12.53
C ASP A 185 -3.92 -2.71 -12.58
N ILE A 186 -4.36 -2.21 -13.73
CA ILE A 186 -5.63 -1.48 -13.87
C ILE A 186 -6.83 -2.35 -13.43
N SER A 187 -6.71 -3.67 -13.53
CA SER A 187 -7.76 -4.63 -13.17
C SER A 187 -7.72 -5.13 -11.73
N THR A 188 -6.71 -4.76 -10.93
CA THR A 188 -6.53 -5.30 -9.58
C THR A 188 -7.33 -4.52 -8.53
N GLU A 189 -7.78 -5.22 -7.48
CA GLU A 189 -8.58 -4.65 -6.37
C GLU A 189 -7.79 -3.66 -5.48
N HIS A 190 -6.50 -3.44 -5.74
CA HIS A 190 -5.65 -2.59 -4.94
C HIS A 190 -5.73 -1.13 -5.32
N LEU A 191 -5.73 -0.26 -4.31
CA LEU A 191 -5.97 1.17 -4.48
C LEU A 191 -4.73 1.96 -4.98
N GLY A 192 -3.53 1.39 -4.91
CA GLY A 192 -2.30 2.11 -5.23
C GLY A 192 -1.89 3.13 -4.15
N LEU A 193 -2.19 2.83 -2.89
CA LEU A 193 -1.94 3.71 -1.74
C LEU A 193 -0.81 3.21 -0.82
N GLY A 194 -0.46 1.92 -0.85
CA GLY A 194 0.48 1.33 0.11
C GLY A 194 1.82 2.05 0.17
N LEU A 195 2.48 2.28 -0.97
CA LEU A 195 3.77 2.99 -1.01
C LEU A 195 3.64 4.49 -0.67
N ASN A 196 2.50 5.12 -0.97
CA ASN A 196 2.23 6.48 -0.55
C ASN A 196 2.07 6.59 0.97
N ILE A 197 1.31 5.70 1.59
CA ILE A 197 1.14 5.61 3.05
C ILE A 197 2.51 5.34 3.70
N SER A 198 3.30 4.41 3.18
CA SER A 198 4.64 4.12 3.69
C SER A 198 5.57 5.33 3.60
N LYS A 199 5.47 6.14 2.55
CA LYS A 199 6.18 7.41 2.41
C LYS A 199 5.79 8.40 3.52
N ILE A 200 4.50 8.69 3.67
CA ILE A 200 3.99 9.62 4.69
C ILE A 200 4.43 9.18 6.10
N LEU A 201 4.23 7.91 6.42
CA LEU A 201 4.57 7.36 7.73
C LEU A 201 6.07 7.40 8.02
N SER A 202 6.91 7.10 7.03
CA SER A 202 8.36 7.17 7.18
C SER A 202 8.86 8.62 7.36
N GLU A 203 8.33 9.56 6.58
CA GLU A 203 8.66 10.99 6.68
C GLU A 203 8.26 11.57 8.05
N ARG A 204 7.11 11.16 8.60
CA ARG A 204 6.68 11.54 9.95
C ARG A 204 7.54 10.95 11.06
N HIS A 205 8.23 9.85 10.81
CA HIS A 205 9.25 9.28 11.70
C HIS A 205 10.66 9.86 11.45
N GLY A 206 10.78 10.97 10.70
CA GLY A 206 12.07 11.60 10.38
C GLY A 206 12.92 10.79 9.41
N GLY A 207 12.31 9.91 8.64
CA GLY A 207 12.95 9.05 7.66
C GLY A 207 12.54 9.35 6.22
N ASN A 208 12.67 8.35 5.35
CA ASN A 208 12.28 8.44 3.95
C ASN A 208 12.02 7.07 3.34
N ILE A 209 11.49 7.06 2.11
CA ILE A 209 11.34 5.88 1.27
C ILE A 209 12.16 6.01 -0.01
N GLN A 210 12.80 4.94 -0.43
CA GLN A 210 13.53 4.83 -1.69
C GLN A 210 13.03 3.64 -2.48
N ILE A 211 12.86 3.83 -3.79
CA ILE A 211 12.41 2.80 -4.73
C ILE A 211 13.47 2.60 -5.77
N ALA A 212 13.86 1.37 -5.99
CA ALA A 212 14.86 0.98 -6.96
C ALA A 212 14.53 -0.41 -7.55
N ASN A 213 15.27 -0.81 -8.54
CA ASN A 213 15.34 -2.20 -8.97
C ASN A 213 16.61 -2.84 -8.41
N ASN A 214 16.51 -4.11 -8.02
CA ASN A 214 17.69 -4.90 -7.63
C ASN A 214 18.50 -5.35 -8.86
N LYS A 215 19.70 -5.89 -8.62
CA LYS A 215 20.59 -6.32 -9.70
C LYS A 215 20.03 -7.47 -10.56
N ALA A 216 19.10 -8.23 -10.05
CA ALA A 216 18.42 -9.32 -10.76
C ALA A 216 17.20 -8.84 -11.58
N GLY A 217 16.86 -7.54 -11.52
CA GLY A 217 15.78 -6.91 -12.27
C GLY A 217 14.44 -6.81 -11.53
N GLY A 218 14.31 -7.40 -10.34
CA GLY A 218 13.12 -7.25 -9.48
C GLY A 218 13.10 -5.91 -8.74
N ALA A 219 12.00 -5.61 -8.07
CA ALA A 219 11.86 -4.38 -7.29
C ALA A 219 12.63 -4.47 -5.96
N CYS A 220 13.05 -3.32 -5.46
CA CYS A 220 13.58 -3.15 -4.12
C CYS A 220 13.03 -1.84 -3.54
N VAL A 221 12.29 -1.94 -2.45
CA VAL A 221 11.76 -0.78 -1.72
C VAL A 221 12.42 -0.72 -0.35
N THR A 222 13.05 0.41 -0.06
CA THR A 222 13.77 0.65 1.20
C THR A 222 13.13 1.81 1.94
N VAL A 223 12.81 1.60 3.21
CA VAL A 223 12.30 2.63 4.12
C VAL A 223 13.30 2.84 5.25
N LYS A 224 13.59 4.10 5.57
CA LYS A 224 14.34 4.52 6.75
C LYS A 224 13.40 5.16 7.75
N ILE A 225 13.61 4.88 9.03
CA ILE A 225 12.81 5.36 10.16
C ILE A 225 13.79 5.77 11.26
N ASN A 226 13.68 7.01 11.73
CA ASN A 226 14.50 7.47 12.85
C ASN A 226 14.03 6.82 14.14
N CYS A 227 14.96 6.23 14.90
CA CYS A 227 14.71 5.49 16.16
C CYS A 227 15.16 6.23 17.40
N ASN A 228 15.55 7.51 17.30
CA ASN A 228 16.00 8.30 18.46
C ASN A 228 14.84 8.79 19.31
N GLU A 229 15.11 8.92 20.58
CA GLU A 229 14.31 9.61 21.60
C GLU A 229 14.47 11.13 21.41
N SER A 230 13.95 11.73 20.37
CA SER A 230 14.02 13.21 20.18
C SER A 230 12.68 13.87 20.34
#